data_ce807a5939e41082eab6dbabe76a8db1
#
_entry.id   ce807a5939e41082eab6dbabe76a8db1
#
_cell.length_a   1.000
_cell.length_b   1.000
_cell.length_c   1.000
_cell.angle_alpha   90.00
_cell.angle_beta   90.00
_cell.angle_gamma   90.00
#
_symmetry.space_group_name_H-M   'P 1'
#
loop_
_entity.id
_entity.type
_entity.pdbx_description
1 polymer ?
#
loop_
_entity_poly.entity_id
_entity_poly.type
_entity_poly.pdbx_seq_one_letter_code
_entity_poly.pdbx_strand_id
1 'polypeptide(L)'
;AIDVLPSSRRNEGIGFYGLSNNVAMAIAPSAGIWIYHESGSFELLFWISLILSFLGFLCATTIKLPKRAPVPGKRKLDWDHFFLNRAWLMALNILLFGLCWGIMSNYVAIYGQERLGITDGTGIFFAILSCGLVLSRLTGHKALRQGRLVQNCAVGVILSLAGYTLFALAFGQWSYYLSALLIGLGNGRMYPAFLNMFVSVARHDQRGTANSSILVSWDLGMGLGIL
;
A
#
# COMPACT_ATOMS: atom_id res chain seq x y z
N ALA A 1 0.45 -12.04 11.20
CA ALA A 1 -0.82 -11.42 11.58
C ALA A 1 -2.02 -12.36 11.30
N ILE A 2 -2.14 -12.91 10.08
CA ILE A 2 -3.28 -13.73 9.64
C ILE A 2 -3.54 -14.95 10.54
N ASP A 3 -2.50 -15.58 11.05
CA ASP A 3 -2.61 -16.80 11.87
C ASP A 3 -2.94 -16.53 13.35
N VAL A 4 -2.81 -15.29 13.78
CA VAL A 4 -3.15 -14.85 15.15
C VAL A 4 -4.60 -14.37 15.25
N LEU A 5 -5.21 -14.05 14.12
CA LEU A 5 -6.56 -13.49 14.06
C LEU A 5 -7.62 -14.61 14.03
N PRO A 6 -8.74 -14.49 14.81
CA PRO A 6 -9.87 -15.39 14.71
C PRO A 6 -10.41 -15.45 13.28
N SER A 7 -10.82 -16.65 12.82
CA SER A 7 -11.30 -16.85 11.45
C SER A 7 -12.49 -15.96 11.09
N SER A 8 -13.38 -15.68 12.04
CA SER A 8 -14.56 -14.84 11.86
C SER A 8 -14.24 -13.34 11.66
N ARG A 9 -13.09 -12.85 12.15
CA ARG A 9 -12.67 -11.45 12.07
C ARG A 9 -11.39 -11.25 11.28
N ARG A 10 -10.93 -12.27 10.56
CA ARG A 10 -9.64 -12.22 9.84
C ARG A 10 -9.57 -11.09 8.81
N ASN A 11 -10.62 -10.93 8.02
CA ASN A 11 -10.67 -9.86 6.99
C ASN A 11 -10.67 -8.46 7.61
N GLU A 12 -11.33 -8.29 8.75
CA GLU A 12 -11.34 -7.06 9.52
C GLU A 12 -9.97 -6.77 10.11
N GLY A 13 -9.34 -7.76 10.74
CA GLY A 13 -8.00 -7.64 11.31
C GLY A 13 -6.91 -7.35 10.29
N ILE A 14 -6.98 -7.97 9.09
CA ILE A 14 -6.07 -7.65 7.96
C ILE A 14 -6.28 -6.18 7.53
N GLY A 15 -7.53 -5.71 7.51
CA GLY A 15 -7.86 -4.33 7.21
C GLY A 15 -7.22 -3.34 8.20
N PHE A 16 -7.34 -3.60 9.50
CA PHE A 16 -6.72 -2.78 10.55
C PHE A 16 -5.18 -2.84 10.52
N TYR A 17 -4.61 -4.02 10.27
CA TYR A 17 -3.17 -4.16 10.10
C TYR A 17 -2.67 -3.33 8.90
N GLY A 18 -3.39 -3.36 7.78
CA GLY A 18 -3.08 -2.51 6.62
C GLY A 18 -3.27 -1.02 6.89
N LEU A 19 -4.08 -0.63 7.87
CA LEU A 19 -4.26 0.77 8.25
C LEU A 19 -2.98 1.36 8.84
N SER A 20 -2.22 0.60 9.63
CA SER A 20 -0.94 1.06 10.20
C SER A 20 0.07 1.44 9.12
N ASN A 21 0.16 0.64 8.05
CA ASN A 21 1.00 0.95 6.90
C ASN A 21 0.54 2.23 6.19
N ASN A 22 -0.78 2.38 5.99
CA ASN A 22 -1.32 3.58 5.34
C ASN A 22 -1.08 4.85 6.17
N VAL A 23 -1.23 4.77 7.50
CA VAL A 23 -0.94 5.88 8.41
C VAL A 23 0.55 6.25 8.35
N ALA A 24 1.44 5.26 8.30
CA ALA A 24 2.87 5.50 8.15
C ALA A 24 3.19 6.18 6.81
N MET A 25 2.65 5.67 5.70
CA MET A 25 2.80 6.29 4.36
C MET A 25 2.22 7.71 4.31
N ALA A 26 1.26 7.98 5.15
CA ALA A 26 0.63 9.27 5.31
C ALA A 26 1.53 10.30 5.99
N ILE A 27 1.99 9.93 7.16
CA ILE A 27 2.67 10.83 8.07
C ILE A 27 4.14 11.00 7.65
N ALA A 28 4.80 9.91 7.21
CA ALA A 28 6.24 9.92 7.00
C ALA A 28 6.73 10.96 5.98
N PRO A 29 6.14 11.14 4.77
CA PRO A 29 6.60 12.16 3.84
C PRO A 29 6.40 13.58 4.37
N SER A 30 5.21 13.86 4.93
CA SER A 30 4.90 15.19 5.48
C SER A 30 5.77 15.53 6.68
N ALA A 31 5.96 14.58 7.60
CA ALA A 31 6.83 14.75 8.76
C ALA A 31 8.31 14.89 8.35
N GLY A 32 8.75 14.09 7.36
CA GLY A 32 10.11 14.17 6.83
C GLY A 32 10.41 15.52 6.21
N ILE A 33 9.53 16.04 5.36
CA ILE A 33 9.67 17.38 4.77
C ILE A 33 9.68 18.45 5.85
N TRP A 34 8.77 18.39 6.82
CA TRP A 34 8.72 19.35 7.92
C TRP A 34 9.98 19.34 8.77
N ILE A 35 10.47 18.17 9.19
CA ILE A 35 11.71 18.03 9.97
C ILE A 35 12.91 18.57 9.19
N TYR A 36 12.96 18.32 7.88
CA TYR A 36 14.04 18.85 7.04
C TYR A 36 13.99 20.38 6.93
N HIS A 37 12.81 20.96 6.77
CA HIS A 37 12.66 22.43 6.74
C HIS A 37 13.09 23.10 8.04
N GLU A 38 12.77 22.50 9.19
CA GLU A 38 13.14 23.05 10.51
C GLU A 38 14.61 22.84 10.86
N SER A 39 15.18 21.68 10.50
CA SER A 39 16.54 21.32 10.93
C SER A 39 17.62 21.59 9.87
N GLY A 40 17.25 21.65 8.60
CA GLY A 40 18.18 21.71 7.46
C GLY A 40 19.07 20.47 7.31
N SER A 41 18.78 19.39 8.05
CA SER A 41 19.67 18.22 8.17
C SER A 41 19.01 16.92 7.73
N PHE A 42 19.54 16.32 6.67
CA PHE A 42 19.20 14.94 6.29
C PHE A 42 19.70 13.91 7.32
N GLU A 43 20.79 14.19 8.00
CA GLU A 43 21.38 13.29 9.00
C GLU A 43 20.38 13.03 10.14
N LEU A 44 19.67 14.06 10.59
CA LEU A 44 18.63 13.93 11.62
C LEU A 44 17.51 12.98 11.17
N LEU A 45 17.09 13.05 9.91
CA LEU A 45 16.07 12.15 9.35
C LEU A 45 16.54 10.69 9.38
N PHE A 46 17.79 10.42 9.04
CA PHE A 46 18.36 9.07 9.08
C PHE A 46 18.46 8.54 10.52
N TRP A 47 18.84 9.36 11.48
CA TRP A 47 18.86 8.97 12.90
C TRP A 47 17.47 8.65 13.43
N ILE A 48 16.47 9.47 13.12
CA ILE A 48 15.07 9.20 13.48
C ILE A 48 14.60 7.88 12.86
N SER A 49 14.89 7.66 11.59
CA SER A 49 14.53 6.41 10.89
C SER A 49 15.20 5.19 11.51
N LEU A 50 16.46 5.30 11.90
CA LEU A 50 17.21 4.25 12.60
C LEU A 50 16.57 3.92 13.95
N ILE A 51 16.26 4.93 14.76
CA ILE A 51 15.64 4.75 16.08
C ILE A 51 14.27 4.08 15.93
N LEU A 52 13.43 4.55 15.00
CA LEU A 52 12.11 3.94 14.75
C LEU A 52 12.21 2.50 14.27
N SER A 53 13.18 2.19 13.39
CA SER A 53 13.43 0.83 12.92
C SER A 53 13.91 -0.08 14.07
N PHE A 54 14.77 0.42 14.94
CA PHE A 54 15.25 -0.31 16.11
C PHE A 54 14.12 -0.59 17.11
N LEU A 55 13.25 0.38 17.38
CA LEU A 55 12.05 0.18 18.19
C LEU A 55 11.11 -0.87 17.56
N GLY A 56 10.91 -0.82 16.25
CA GLY A 56 10.15 -1.83 15.52
C GLY A 56 10.75 -3.23 15.65
N PHE A 57 12.08 -3.35 15.57
CA PHE A 57 12.79 -4.61 15.81
C PHE A 57 12.56 -5.12 17.23
N LEU A 58 12.72 -4.28 18.26
CA LEU A 58 12.45 -4.65 19.65
C LEU A 58 11.00 -5.12 19.84
N CYS A 59 10.02 -4.42 19.28
CA CYS A 59 8.63 -4.84 19.33
C CYS A 59 8.45 -6.21 18.64
N ALA A 60 9.09 -6.45 17.51
CA ALA A 60 8.99 -7.72 16.78
C ALA A 60 9.54 -8.90 17.60
N THR A 61 10.59 -8.72 18.40
CA THR A 61 11.14 -9.78 19.26
C THR A 61 10.21 -10.21 20.39
N THR A 62 9.26 -9.36 20.79
CA THR A 62 8.26 -9.68 21.82
C THR A 62 7.11 -10.54 21.31
N ILE A 63 6.95 -10.69 19.99
CA ILE A 63 5.83 -11.44 19.40
C ILE A 63 6.08 -12.93 19.53
N LYS A 64 5.27 -13.59 20.37
CA LYS A 64 5.27 -15.05 20.51
C LYS A 64 4.31 -15.66 19.49
N LEU A 65 4.87 -16.32 18.46
CA LEU A 65 4.06 -17.06 17.50
C LEU A 65 3.81 -18.49 18.01
N PRO A 66 2.59 -19.05 17.82
CA PRO A 66 2.33 -20.44 18.11
C PRO A 66 3.25 -21.34 17.25
N LYS A 67 3.87 -22.34 17.88
CA LYS A 67 4.71 -23.31 17.17
C LYS A 67 3.85 -24.02 16.12
N ARG A 68 4.20 -23.90 14.85
CA ARG A 68 3.57 -24.66 13.77
C ARG A 68 4.06 -26.11 13.83
N ALA A 69 3.12 -27.06 13.75
CA ALA A 69 3.48 -28.45 13.53
C ALA A 69 4.26 -28.55 12.19
N PRO A 70 5.37 -29.30 12.15
CA PRO A 70 6.09 -29.55 10.90
C PRO A 70 5.16 -30.22 9.91
N VAL A 71 5.02 -29.66 8.71
CA VAL A 71 4.25 -30.29 7.64
C VAL A 71 5.07 -31.47 7.13
N PRO A 72 4.63 -32.72 7.33
CA PRO A 72 5.36 -33.90 6.85
C PRO A 72 5.27 -33.96 5.34
N GLY A 73 6.40 -33.95 4.67
CA GLY A 73 6.52 -34.12 3.23
C GLY A 73 7.78 -33.45 2.67
N LYS A 74 8.45 -34.13 1.73
CA LYS A 74 9.51 -33.53 0.91
C LYS A 74 8.88 -32.40 0.08
N ARG A 75 9.11 -31.16 0.44
CA ARG A 75 8.72 -30.01 -0.39
C ARG A 75 9.47 -30.11 -1.71
N LYS A 76 8.79 -30.49 -2.77
CA LYS A 76 9.34 -30.28 -4.11
C LYS A 76 9.45 -28.76 -4.30
N LEU A 77 10.64 -28.28 -4.67
CA LEU A 77 10.82 -26.89 -5.10
C LEU A 77 10.00 -26.72 -6.38
N ASP A 78 8.86 -26.08 -6.26
CA ASP A 78 8.00 -25.72 -7.38
C ASP A 78 7.92 -24.19 -7.44
N TRP A 79 7.81 -23.62 -8.61
CA TRP A 79 7.63 -22.17 -8.81
C TRP A 79 6.47 -21.60 -8.01
N ASP A 80 5.42 -22.38 -7.79
CA ASP A 80 4.27 -22.05 -6.94
C ASP A 80 4.63 -21.81 -5.45
N HIS A 81 5.87 -22.14 -5.02
CA HIS A 81 6.37 -21.79 -3.68
C HIS A 81 6.97 -20.38 -3.60
N PHE A 82 7.39 -19.83 -4.74
CA PHE A 82 7.99 -18.50 -4.81
C PHE A 82 7.00 -17.46 -5.28
N PHE A 83 6.15 -17.81 -6.24
CA PHE A 83 5.15 -16.95 -6.83
C PHE A 83 3.86 -17.72 -7.09
N LEU A 84 2.71 -17.17 -6.68
CA LEU A 84 1.42 -17.82 -6.83
C LEU A 84 0.93 -17.69 -8.29
N ASN A 85 1.33 -18.63 -9.16
CA ASN A 85 1.01 -18.60 -10.60
C ASN A 85 -0.49 -18.49 -10.88
N ARG A 86 -1.34 -19.08 -10.04
CA ARG A 86 -2.81 -18.98 -10.19
C ARG A 86 -3.35 -17.57 -10.05
N ALA A 87 -2.59 -16.67 -9.42
CA ALA A 87 -2.95 -15.28 -9.21
C ALA A 87 -2.28 -14.32 -10.21
N TRP A 88 -1.69 -14.81 -11.30
CA TRP A 88 -0.90 -14.03 -12.25
C TRP A 88 -1.63 -12.78 -12.77
N LEU A 89 -2.93 -12.89 -13.05
CA LEU A 89 -3.74 -11.76 -13.54
C LEU A 89 -3.92 -10.69 -12.46
N MET A 90 -4.10 -11.10 -11.19
CA MET A 90 -4.14 -10.17 -10.06
C MET A 90 -2.76 -9.53 -9.83
N ALA A 91 -1.69 -10.33 -9.99
CA ALA A 91 -0.30 -9.87 -9.90
C ALA A 91 0.01 -8.81 -10.95
N LEU A 92 -0.41 -9.01 -12.20
CA LEU A 92 -0.28 -8.04 -13.29
C LEU A 92 -1.00 -6.73 -12.97
N ASN A 93 -2.24 -6.82 -12.45
CA ASN A 93 -2.99 -5.62 -12.04
C ASN A 93 -2.24 -4.85 -10.93
N ILE A 94 -1.75 -5.54 -9.90
CA ILE A 94 -0.99 -4.91 -8.81
C ILE A 94 0.33 -4.30 -9.33
N LEU A 95 1.01 -4.94 -10.26
CA LEU A 95 2.21 -4.42 -10.91
C LEU A 95 1.91 -3.11 -11.65
N LEU A 96 0.85 -3.06 -12.46
CA LEU A 96 0.45 -1.84 -13.17
C LEU A 96 0.08 -0.71 -12.21
N PHE A 97 -0.59 -1.01 -11.10
CA PHE A 97 -0.86 -0.02 -10.05
C PHE A 97 0.39 0.44 -9.34
N GLY A 98 1.32 -0.49 -9.04
CA GLY A 98 2.64 -0.18 -8.49
C GLY A 98 3.42 0.78 -9.39
N LEU A 99 3.38 0.56 -10.72
CA LEU A 99 4.00 1.43 -11.70
C LEU A 99 3.42 2.85 -11.66
N CYS A 100 2.10 2.99 -11.70
CA CYS A 100 1.45 4.31 -11.57
C CYS A 100 1.81 5.00 -10.25
N TRP A 101 1.86 4.22 -9.15
CA TRP A 101 2.26 4.74 -7.85
C TRP A 101 3.73 5.18 -7.82
N GLY A 102 4.64 4.38 -8.41
CA GLY A 102 6.07 4.69 -8.52
C GLY A 102 6.30 6.01 -9.26
N ILE A 103 5.69 6.18 -10.43
CA ILE A 103 5.74 7.44 -11.19
C ILE A 103 5.23 8.60 -10.34
N MET A 104 4.02 8.48 -9.81
CA MET A 104 3.39 9.56 -9.06
C MET A 104 4.20 9.94 -7.82
N SER A 105 4.59 8.96 -6.99
CA SER A 105 5.25 9.25 -5.71
C SER A 105 6.65 9.88 -5.86
N ASN A 106 7.38 9.55 -6.93
CA ASN A 106 8.72 10.08 -7.15
C ASN A 106 8.71 11.42 -7.90
N TYR A 107 7.78 11.60 -8.83
CA TYR A 107 7.79 12.78 -9.71
C TYR A 107 6.76 13.84 -9.33
N VAL A 108 5.92 13.60 -8.31
CA VAL A 108 4.86 14.53 -7.91
C VAL A 108 5.36 15.94 -7.56
N ALA A 109 6.52 16.04 -6.91
CA ALA A 109 7.12 17.32 -6.54
C ALA A 109 7.57 18.10 -7.77
N ILE A 110 8.34 17.44 -8.66
CA ILE A 110 8.85 18.03 -9.89
C ILE A 110 7.69 18.41 -10.81
N TYR A 111 6.72 17.52 -10.98
CA TYR A 111 5.53 17.75 -11.79
C TYR A 111 4.70 18.94 -11.28
N GLY A 112 4.49 19.04 -9.96
CA GLY A 112 3.80 20.16 -9.33
C GLY A 112 4.51 21.49 -9.57
N GLN A 113 5.82 21.49 -9.44
CA GLN A 113 6.64 22.69 -9.67
C GLN A 113 6.66 23.11 -11.13
N GLU A 114 6.96 22.20 -12.06
CA GLU A 114 7.15 22.53 -13.48
C GLU A 114 5.84 22.84 -14.21
N ARG A 115 4.75 22.11 -13.91
CA ARG A 115 3.48 22.26 -14.62
C ARG A 115 2.53 23.26 -13.98
N LEU A 116 2.58 23.42 -12.66
CA LEU A 116 1.60 24.17 -11.88
C LEU A 116 2.22 25.30 -11.05
N GLY A 117 3.55 25.42 -11.03
CA GLY A 117 4.26 26.43 -10.22
C GLY A 117 4.13 26.23 -8.70
N ILE A 118 3.81 25.00 -8.25
CA ILE A 118 3.61 24.68 -6.84
C ILE A 118 4.96 24.29 -6.22
N THR A 119 5.58 25.16 -5.46
CA THR A 119 6.91 24.94 -4.86
C THR A 119 6.85 24.12 -3.58
N ASP A 120 5.83 24.29 -2.71
CA ASP A 120 5.74 23.67 -1.38
C ASP A 120 4.50 22.77 -1.20
N GLY A 121 3.88 22.35 -2.31
CA GLY A 121 2.61 21.62 -2.28
C GLY A 121 2.70 20.11 -2.03
N THR A 122 3.90 19.52 -2.10
CA THR A 122 4.09 18.07 -2.03
C THR A 122 3.67 17.48 -0.69
N GLY A 123 4.00 18.13 0.41
CA GLY A 123 3.58 17.70 1.75
C GLY A 123 2.06 17.68 1.89
N ILE A 124 1.38 18.73 1.40
CA ILE A 124 -0.08 18.84 1.39
C ILE A 124 -0.70 17.75 0.49
N PHE A 125 -0.11 17.49 -0.68
CA PHE A 125 -0.54 16.41 -1.58
C PHE A 125 -0.57 15.06 -0.85
N PHE A 126 0.53 14.67 -0.21
CA PHE A 126 0.60 13.41 0.54
C PHE A 126 -0.33 13.41 1.76
N ALA A 127 -0.53 14.52 2.44
CA ALA A 127 -1.49 14.63 3.54
C ALA A 127 -2.93 14.38 3.06
N ILE A 128 -3.34 14.99 1.94
CA ILE A 128 -4.67 14.80 1.33
C ILE A 128 -4.83 13.35 0.82
N LEU A 129 -3.82 12.82 0.14
CA LEU A 129 -3.80 11.42 -0.32
C LEU A 129 -4.03 10.47 0.86
N SER A 130 -3.43 10.75 1.97
CA SER A 130 -3.51 9.97 3.20
C SER A 130 -4.87 10.07 3.84
N CYS A 131 -5.49 11.25 3.87
CA CYS A 131 -6.88 11.40 4.25
C CYS A 131 -7.78 10.51 3.38
N GLY A 132 -7.52 10.45 2.06
CA GLY A 132 -8.21 9.56 1.14
C GLY A 132 -8.04 8.08 1.51
N LEU A 133 -6.81 7.65 1.83
CA LEU A 133 -6.53 6.28 2.30
C LEU A 133 -7.32 5.94 3.57
N VAL A 134 -7.36 6.82 4.56
CA VAL A 134 -8.10 6.62 5.81
C VAL A 134 -9.62 6.60 5.56
N LEU A 135 -10.16 7.56 4.81
CA LEU A 135 -11.57 7.63 4.46
C LEU A 135 -12.04 6.40 3.69
N SER A 136 -11.17 5.84 2.84
CA SER A 136 -11.46 4.61 2.11
C SER A 136 -11.75 3.43 3.04
N ARG A 137 -11.11 3.38 4.20
CA ARG A 137 -11.32 2.32 5.20
C ARG A 137 -12.69 2.44 5.85
N LEU A 138 -13.13 3.66 6.13
CA LEU A 138 -14.45 3.90 6.72
C LEU A 138 -15.56 3.51 5.75
N THR A 139 -15.39 3.78 4.46
CA THR A 139 -16.40 3.52 3.43
C THR A 139 -16.32 2.12 2.81
N GLY A 140 -15.13 1.52 2.69
CA GLY A 140 -14.88 0.20 2.08
C GLY A 140 -15.05 -1.00 3.03
N HIS A 141 -14.99 -0.77 4.32
CA HIS A 141 -15.00 -1.81 5.34
C HIS A 141 -16.25 -2.72 5.28
N LYS A 142 -17.45 -2.17 5.01
CA LYS A 142 -18.68 -2.96 4.88
C LYS A 142 -18.60 -3.97 3.72
N ALA A 143 -18.06 -3.56 2.57
CA ALA A 143 -17.91 -4.43 1.40
C ALA A 143 -16.90 -5.55 1.65
N LEU A 144 -15.79 -5.26 2.33
CA LEU A 144 -14.80 -6.26 2.74
C LEU A 144 -15.40 -7.28 3.72
N ARG A 145 -16.18 -6.83 4.72
CA ARG A 145 -16.87 -7.73 5.68
C ARG A 145 -17.88 -8.64 4.99
N GLN A 146 -18.58 -8.14 3.98
CA GLN A 146 -19.58 -8.90 3.22
C GLN A 146 -18.96 -9.82 2.16
N GLY A 147 -17.63 -9.89 2.04
CA GLY A 147 -16.93 -10.70 1.03
C GLY A 147 -17.05 -10.17 -0.40
N ARG A 148 -17.59 -8.96 -0.60
CA ARG A 148 -17.74 -8.34 -1.93
C ARG A 148 -16.41 -7.73 -2.41
N LEU A 149 -15.37 -8.59 -2.51
CA LEU A 149 -14.00 -8.17 -2.80
C LEU A 149 -13.86 -7.56 -4.18
N VAL A 150 -14.40 -8.22 -5.21
CA VAL A 150 -14.33 -7.76 -6.61
C VAL A 150 -15.01 -6.40 -6.78
N GLN A 151 -16.21 -6.23 -6.19
CA GLN A 151 -16.93 -4.97 -6.28
C GLN A 151 -16.17 -3.83 -5.58
N ASN A 152 -15.60 -4.09 -4.39
CA ASN A 152 -14.81 -3.11 -3.68
C ASN A 152 -13.53 -2.74 -4.43
N CYS A 153 -12.90 -3.75 -5.07
CA CYS A 153 -11.74 -3.55 -5.94
C CYS A 153 -12.10 -2.69 -7.16
N ALA A 154 -13.20 -3.00 -7.87
CA ALA A 154 -13.63 -2.25 -9.03
C ALA A 154 -13.90 -0.76 -8.72
N VAL A 155 -14.57 -0.46 -7.61
CA VAL A 155 -14.74 0.93 -7.14
C VAL A 155 -13.38 1.59 -6.87
N GLY A 156 -12.45 0.88 -6.25
CA GLY A 156 -11.09 1.37 -6.01
C GLY A 156 -10.34 1.69 -7.30
N VAL A 157 -10.42 0.80 -8.30
CA VAL A 157 -9.81 0.98 -9.63
C VAL A 157 -10.39 2.21 -10.35
N ILE A 158 -11.72 2.37 -10.36
CA ILE A 158 -12.38 3.52 -10.99
C ILE A 158 -11.97 4.83 -10.34
N LEU A 159 -11.93 4.89 -9.00
CA LEU A 159 -11.47 6.07 -8.27
C LEU A 159 -10.01 6.40 -8.55
N SER A 160 -9.14 5.37 -8.57
CA SER A 160 -7.74 5.55 -8.92
C SER A 160 -7.56 6.04 -10.36
N LEU A 161 -8.28 5.45 -11.31
CA LEU A 161 -8.27 5.87 -12.71
C LEU A 161 -8.67 7.35 -12.85
N ALA A 162 -9.77 7.75 -12.22
CA ALA A 162 -10.22 9.14 -12.21
C ALA A 162 -9.16 10.06 -11.57
N GLY A 163 -8.55 9.63 -10.46
CA GLY A 163 -7.50 10.38 -9.79
C GLY A 163 -6.25 10.56 -10.65
N TYR A 164 -5.71 9.49 -11.25
CA TYR A 164 -4.55 9.58 -12.14
C TYR A 164 -4.84 10.36 -13.42
N THR A 165 -6.05 10.25 -13.99
CA THR A 165 -6.46 11.05 -15.14
C THR A 165 -6.49 12.54 -14.78
N LEU A 166 -7.08 12.88 -13.63
CA LEU A 166 -7.14 14.25 -13.17
C LEU A 166 -5.73 14.82 -12.86
N PHE A 167 -4.84 13.99 -12.31
CA PHE A 167 -3.45 14.34 -12.09
C PHE A 167 -2.73 14.63 -13.40
N ALA A 168 -2.88 13.75 -14.40
CA ALA A 168 -2.23 13.92 -15.72
C ALA A 168 -2.72 15.14 -16.51
N LEU A 169 -4.01 15.49 -16.38
CA LEU A 169 -4.60 16.64 -17.09
C LEU A 169 -4.14 17.99 -16.53
N ALA A 170 -3.75 18.06 -15.26
CA ALA A 170 -3.15 19.24 -14.61
C ALA A 170 -3.89 20.56 -14.88
N PHE A 171 -5.20 20.58 -14.71
CA PHE A 171 -6.04 21.78 -14.96
C PHE A 171 -5.72 22.98 -14.03
N GLY A 172 -4.95 22.75 -12.95
CA GLY A 172 -4.60 23.75 -11.98
C GLY A 172 -4.36 23.15 -10.61
N GLN A 173 -4.10 24.00 -9.62
CA GLN A 173 -3.79 23.58 -8.25
C GLN A 173 -4.90 22.73 -7.61
N TRP A 174 -6.16 23.04 -7.88
CA TRP A 174 -7.29 22.26 -7.35
C TRP A 174 -7.31 20.82 -7.90
N SER A 175 -6.96 20.62 -9.19
CA SER A 175 -6.93 19.27 -9.79
C SER A 175 -5.81 18.43 -9.19
N TYR A 176 -4.68 19.05 -8.87
CA TYR A 176 -3.54 18.42 -8.21
C TYR A 176 -3.95 17.85 -6.84
N TYR A 177 -4.59 18.63 -5.99
CA TYR A 177 -5.00 18.16 -4.66
C TYR A 177 -6.21 17.22 -4.70
N LEU A 178 -7.17 17.45 -5.58
CA LEU A 178 -8.31 16.55 -5.73
C LEU A 178 -7.88 15.19 -6.26
N SER A 179 -6.89 15.14 -7.17
CA SER A 179 -6.30 13.89 -7.64
C SER A 179 -5.70 13.06 -6.50
N ALA A 180 -4.99 13.72 -5.57
CA ALA A 180 -4.44 13.06 -4.39
C ALA A 180 -5.53 12.36 -3.55
N LEU A 181 -6.65 13.05 -3.31
CA LEU A 181 -7.78 12.49 -2.58
C LEU A 181 -8.36 11.25 -3.29
N LEU A 182 -8.59 11.35 -4.61
CA LEU A 182 -9.16 10.26 -5.41
C LEU A 182 -8.22 9.06 -5.48
N ILE A 183 -6.91 9.29 -5.68
CA ILE A 183 -5.89 8.23 -5.68
C ILE A 183 -5.83 7.55 -4.31
N GLY A 184 -5.88 8.32 -3.22
CA GLY A 184 -5.91 7.79 -1.86
C GLY A 184 -7.14 6.94 -1.59
N LEU A 185 -8.33 7.43 -1.95
CA LEU A 185 -9.60 6.70 -1.83
C LEU A 185 -9.59 5.39 -2.63
N GLY A 186 -9.05 5.42 -3.85
CA GLY A 186 -8.96 4.27 -4.74
C GLY A 186 -8.00 3.21 -4.21
N ASN A 187 -6.74 3.59 -3.93
CA ASN A 187 -5.72 2.67 -3.42
C ASN A 187 -6.10 2.06 -2.07
N GLY A 188 -6.70 2.86 -1.18
CA GLY A 188 -7.14 2.38 0.11
C GLY A 188 -8.24 1.31 0.05
N ARG A 189 -9.06 1.27 -1.01
CA ARG A 189 -10.05 0.21 -1.26
C ARG A 189 -9.44 -0.98 -2.00
N MET A 190 -8.65 -0.70 -3.01
CA MET A 190 -8.11 -1.68 -3.94
C MET A 190 -7.11 -2.64 -3.27
N TYR A 191 -6.11 -2.12 -2.58
CA TYR A 191 -5.01 -2.92 -2.04
C TYR A 191 -5.48 -4.03 -1.07
N PRO A 192 -6.36 -3.77 -0.06
CA PRO A 192 -6.84 -4.85 0.81
C PRO A 192 -7.78 -5.82 0.09
N ALA A 193 -8.51 -5.38 -0.94
CA ALA A 193 -9.32 -6.28 -1.73
C ALA A 193 -8.44 -7.28 -2.50
N PHE A 194 -7.36 -6.81 -3.15
CA PHE A 194 -6.38 -7.68 -3.79
C PHE A 194 -5.72 -8.64 -2.80
N LEU A 195 -5.28 -8.15 -1.64
CA LEU A 195 -4.67 -9.01 -0.62
C LEU A 195 -5.61 -10.15 -0.20
N ASN A 196 -6.89 -9.84 0.02
CA ASN A 196 -7.88 -10.86 0.35
C ASN A 196 -8.13 -11.83 -0.82
N MET A 197 -8.16 -11.35 -2.07
CA MET A 197 -8.29 -12.20 -3.25
C MET A 197 -7.10 -13.14 -3.42
N PHE A 198 -5.87 -12.66 -3.27
CA PHE A 198 -4.67 -13.52 -3.30
C PHE A 198 -4.73 -14.61 -2.22
N VAL A 199 -5.08 -14.23 -0.99
CA VAL A 199 -5.21 -15.19 0.11
C VAL A 199 -6.34 -16.19 -0.12
N SER A 200 -7.44 -15.81 -0.79
CA SER A 200 -8.56 -16.69 -1.07
C SER A 200 -8.27 -17.76 -2.13
N VAL A 201 -7.40 -17.44 -3.10
CA VAL A 201 -6.97 -18.38 -4.16
C VAL A 201 -5.85 -19.30 -3.65
N ALA A 202 -5.12 -18.90 -2.62
CA ALA A 202 -4.01 -19.65 -2.05
C ALA A 202 -4.49 -20.80 -1.17
N ARG A 203 -3.82 -21.96 -1.26
CA ARG A 203 -3.98 -23.02 -0.28
C ARG A 203 -3.47 -22.57 1.09
N HIS A 204 -3.85 -23.30 2.14
CA HIS A 204 -3.46 -22.95 3.50
C HIS A 204 -1.93 -22.87 3.71
N ASP A 205 -1.19 -23.76 3.05
CA ASP A 205 0.28 -23.81 3.05
C ASP A 205 0.94 -22.75 2.16
N GLN A 206 0.20 -22.16 1.21
CA GLN A 206 0.66 -21.15 0.26
C GLN A 206 0.32 -19.70 0.65
N ARG A 207 -0.24 -19.47 1.84
CA ARG A 207 -0.61 -18.09 2.27
C ARG A 207 0.58 -17.13 2.37
N GLY A 208 1.75 -17.67 2.76
CA GLY A 208 3.00 -16.91 2.75
C GLY A 208 3.38 -16.49 1.33
N THR A 209 3.32 -17.44 0.39
CA THR A 209 3.59 -17.20 -1.04
C THR A 209 2.62 -16.19 -1.63
N ALA A 210 1.32 -16.27 -1.30
CA ALA A 210 0.32 -15.28 -1.75
C ALA A 210 0.69 -13.86 -1.30
N ASN A 211 1.09 -13.69 -0.05
CA ASN A 211 1.52 -12.39 0.47
C ASN A 211 2.82 -11.91 -0.18
N SER A 212 3.78 -12.79 -0.40
CA SER A 212 5.02 -12.44 -1.11
C SER A 212 4.76 -12.07 -2.56
N SER A 213 3.87 -12.79 -3.25
CA SER A 213 3.54 -12.51 -4.66
C SER A 213 2.93 -11.12 -4.84
N ILE A 214 2.04 -10.69 -3.93
CA ILE A 214 1.47 -9.33 -4.02
C ILE A 214 2.52 -8.26 -3.77
N LEU A 215 3.41 -8.46 -2.79
CA LEU A 215 4.49 -7.51 -2.49
C LEU A 215 5.49 -7.41 -3.65
N VAL A 216 5.96 -8.55 -4.17
CA VAL A 216 6.87 -8.58 -5.31
C VAL A 216 6.26 -7.89 -6.53
N SER A 217 4.98 -8.16 -6.84
CA SER A 217 4.30 -7.50 -7.97
C SER A 217 4.19 -5.99 -7.77
N TRP A 218 3.88 -5.54 -6.57
CA TRP A 218 3.82 -4.12 -6.23
C TRP A 218 5.18 -3.44 -6.35
N ASP A 219 6.22 -4.04 -5.76
CA ASP A 219 7.57 -3.49 -5.71
C ASP A 219 8.23 -3.46 -7.10
N LEU A 220 8.02 -4.52 -7.91
CA LEU A 220 8.45 -4.53 -9.31
C LEU A 220 7.77 -3.42 -10.12
N GLY A 221 6.46 -3.26 -9.95
CA GLY A 221 5.74 -2.17 -10.62
C GLY A 221 6.27 -0.82 -10.19
N MET A 222 6.44 -0.60 -8.90
CA MET A 222 6.96 0.66 -8.35
C MET A 222 8.38 0.93 -8.85
N GLY A 223 9.27 -0.07 -8.86
CA GLY A 223 10.62 0.05 -9.38
C GLY A 223 10.66 0.42 -10.86
N LEU A 224 9.81 -0.21 -11.69
CA LEU A 224 9.67 0.13 -13.11
C LEU A 224 9.12 1.55 -13.32
N GLY A 225 8.29 2.05 -12.41
CA GLY A 225 7.74 3.41 -12.47
C GLY A 225 8.73 4.50 -12.08
N ILE A 226 9.84 4.15 -11.45
CA ILE A 226 10.91 5.09 -11.06
C ILE A 226 11.95 5.25 -12.18
N LEU A 227 12.16 4.18 -12.98
CA LEU A 227 13.10 4.15 -14.11
C LEU A 227 12.59 5.00 -15.28
#